data_e6ed19f3c02b1df4602d61fcfe9464f8
#
_entry.id   e6ed19f3c02b1df4602d61fcfe9464f8
#
_cell.length_a   1.000
_cell.length_b   1.000
_cell.length_c   1.000
_cell.angle_alpha   90.00
_cell.angle_beta   90.00
_cell.angle_gamma   90.00
#
_symmetry.space_group_name_H-M   'P 1'
#
loop_
_entity.id
_entity.type
_entity.pdbx_description
1 polymer ?
#
loop_
_entity_poly.entity_id
_entity_poly.type
_entity_poly.pdbx_seq_one_letter_code
_entity_poly.pdbx_strand_id
1 'polypeptide(L)'
;MMAIAMIAAFVVNLLLGLPLFLCLLLTALVGFLFVDPALFANTLPQRFFGGMDIFSLMAIPLFVLAGNLMNHSGMTPRLMRLANALVGHFRGGLGHVNVVAGVFFAGVNGSAAADASALSTLLVPAMEKEGYSRRFAAGLTAGSSLIGPIIPPSIFMILYSSLTNTSVGELFLAGVIPGLLLAAAFMLLNAVYAYRNGLQARHAAPAWGEILAALSGALTALIAPVIIVAGIVLGLVTPTESGALIALYVALVGMLQRQLSLVGLWNSLRETVRLTASIYVIIAAASVVNWLLNYAQVASEFAQLLEPFGHSPTLILFIISAVIFVCGMLMEEVSVLMLLTPIVAPVALAAGVDPVHLGLIFTLNITIALITPPMGACLFIVATISRLDILEMFKGIWPFILVALGVLSLLILFPSLTLWLPRLLN
;
A
#
# COMPACT_ATOMS: atom_id res chain seq x y z
N MET A 1 -8.92 -32.49 -0.14
CA MET A 1 -8.57 -32.77 -1.55
C MET A 1 -8.83 -31.56 -2.45
N MET A 2 -10.03 -30.95 -2.41
CA MET A 2 -10.38 -29.77 -3.21
C MET A 2 -9.38 -28.61 -3.02
N ALA A 3 -9.10 -28.20 -1.80
CA ALA A 3 -8.16 -27.11 -1.49
C ALA A 3 -6.75 -27.37 -2.06
N ILE A 4 -6.25 -28.59 -1.93
CA ILE A 4 -4.93 -28.99 -2.45
C ILE A 4 -4.91 -28.90 -3.99
N ALA A 5 -5.97 -29.36 -4.66
CA ALA A 5 -6.08 -29.27 -6.12
C ALA A 5 -6.14 -27.80 -6.59
N MET A 6 -6.86 -26.94 -5.86
CA MET A 6 -6.91 -25.51 -6.13
C MET A 6 -5.55 -24.83 -5.94
N ILE A 7 -4.86 -25.11 -4.85
CA ILE A 7 -3.51 -24.57 -4.60
C ILE A 7 -2.54 -25.04 -5.68
N ALA A 8 -2.55 -26.32 -6.03
CA ALA A 8 -1.70 -26.86 -7.09
C ALA A 8 -1.99 -26.18 -8.43
N ALA A 9 -3.26 -26.05 -8.81
CA ALA A 9 -3.67 -25.35 -10.03
C ALA A 9 -3.20 -23.89 -10.05
N PHE A 10 -3.38 -23.19 -8.91
CA PHE A 10 -2.92 -21.81 -8.78
C PHE A 10 -1.40 -21.67 -8.99
N VAL A 11 -0.62 -22.51 -8.30
CA VAL A 11 0.85 -22.51 -8.41
C VAL A 11 1.31 -22.84 -9.83
N VAL A 12 0.71 -23.84 -10.47
CA VAL A 12 1.03 -24.21 -11.87
C VAL A 12 0.73 -23.05 -12.82
N ASN A 13 -0.45 -22.42 -12.71
CA ASN A 13 -0.82 -21.29 -13.54
C ASN A 13 0.10 -20.08 -13.33
N LEU A 14 0.53 -19.84 -12.09
CA LEU A 14 1.48 -18.79 -11.75
C LEU A 14 2.86 -19.07 -12.37
N LEU A 15 3.36 -20.30 -12.28
CA LEU A 15 4.63 -20.70 -12.88
C LEU A 15 4.62 -20.66 -14.42
N LEU A 16 3.44 -20.83 -15.03
CA LEU A 16 3.25 -20.63 -16.48
C LEU A 16 3.25 -19.14 -16.89
N GLY A 17 3.32 -18.21 -15.92
CA GLY A 17 3.35 -16.78 -16.20
C GLY A 17 2.02 -16.20 -16.66
N LEU A 18 0.89 -16.84 -16.35
CA LEU A 18 -0.43 -16.33 -16.68
C LEU A 18 -0.76 -15.08 -15.87
N PRO A 19 -1.52 -14.13 -16.44
CA PRO A 19 -2.06 -13.00 -15.67
C PRO A 19 -2.84 -13.47 -14.44
N LEU A 20 -2.68 -12.81 -13.32
CA LEU A 20 -3.13 -13.30 -12.03
C LEU A 20 -4.66 -13.53 -11.96
N PHE A 21 -5.45 -12.66 -12.60
CA PHE A 21 -6.90 -12.87 -12.66
C PHE A 21 -7.26 -14.17 -13.39
N LEU A 22 -6.49 -14.57 -14.41
CA LEU A 22 -6.66 -15.87 -15.08
C LEU A 22 -6.24 -17.02 -14.17
N CYS A 23 -5.15 -16.88 -13.42
CA CYS A 23 -4.75 -17.87 -12.43
C CYS A 23 -5.90 -18.14 -11.43
N LEU A 24 -6.54 -17.08 -10.94
CA LEU A 24 -7.67 -17.19 -10.02
C LEU A 24 -8.89 -17.84 -10.66
N LEU A 25 -9.27 -17.43 -11.88
CA LEU A 25 -10.42 -18.02 -12.58
C LEU A 25 -10.19 -19.50 -12.92
N LEU A 26 -9.01 -19.86 -13.40
CA LEU A 26 -8.67 -21.27 -13.68
C LEU A 26 -8.63 -22.10 -12.39
N THR A 27 -8.12 -21.52 -11.30
CA THR A 27 -8.18 -22.16 -9.97
C THR A 27 -9.62 -22.39 -9.54
N ALA A 28 -10.50 -21.42 -9.74
CA ALA A 28 -11.92 -21.56 -9.44
C ALA A 28 -12.55 -22.68 -10.29
N LEU A 29 -12.24 -22.75 -11.58
CA LEU A 29 -12.73 -23.84 -12.45
C LEU A 29 -12.30 -25.22 -11.95
N VAL A 30 -11.04 -25.37 -11.51
CA VAL A 30 -10.58 -26.63 -10.89
C VAL A 30 -11.34 -26.92 -9.60
N GLY A 31 -11.59 -25.92 -8.76
CA GLY A 31 -12.40 -26.08 -7.55
C GLY A 31 -13.82 -26.57 -7.84
N PHE A 32 -14.44 -26.05 -8.88
CA PHE A 32 -15.80 -26.47 -9.28
C PHE A 32 -15.88 -27.91 -9.78
N LEU A 33 -14.79 -28.55 -10.19
CA LEU A 33 -14.79 -29.99 -10.49
C LEU A 33 -15.13 -30.88 -9.28
N PHE A 34 -15.03 -30.34 -8.09
CA PHE A 34 -15.36 -31.02 -6.83
C PHE A 34 -16.74 -30.63 -6.27
N VAL A 35 -17.51 -29.82 -7.01
CA VAL A 35 -18.81 -29.30 -6.61
C VAL A 35 -19.85 -29.69 -7.66
N ASP A 36 -21.12 -29.78 -7.25
CA ASP A 36 -22.23 -30.10 -8.15
C ASP A 36 -22.29 -29.09 -9.33
N PRO A 37 -22.38 -29.56 -10.60
CA PRO A 37 -22.48 -28.69 -11.77
C PRO A 37 -23.66 -27.68 -11.71
N ALA A 38 -24.76 -28.01 -11.05
CA ALA A 38 -25.87 -27.08 -10.86
C ALA A 38 -25.50 -25.89 -9.97
N LEU A 39 -24.68 -26.12 -8.94
CA LEU A 39 -24.12 -25.06 -8.10
C LEU A 39 -23.15 -24.19 -8.89
N PHE A 40 -22.33 -24.77 -9.77
CA PHE A 40 -21.42 -24.02 -10.63
C PHE A 40 -22.16 -22.98 -11.45
N ALA A 41 -23.19 -23.39 -12.20
CA ALA A 41 -23.90 -22.51 -13.13
C ALA A 41 -24.53 -21.29 -12.45
N ASN A 42 -25.01 -21.45 -11.22
CA ASN A 42 -25.67 -20.38 -10.46
C ASN A 42 -24.68 -19.56 -9.63
N THR A 43 -23.70 -20.20 -8.99
CA THR A 43 -22.81 -19.55 -8.01
C THR A 43 -21.72 -18.73 -8.67
N LEU A 44 -21.15 -19.18 -9.80
CA LEU A 44 -20.04 -18.49 -10.45
C LEU A 44 -20.41 -17.06 -10.88
N PRO A 45 -21.49 -16.82 -11.65
CA PRO A 45 -21.87 -15.45 -12.03
C PRO A 45 -22.25 -14.61 -10.82
N GLN A 46 -23.01 -15.18 -9.87
CA GLN A 46 -23.46 -14.47 -8.68
C GLN A 46 -22.27 -14.01 -7.82
N ARG A 47 -21.27 -14.85 -7.59
CA ARG A 47 -20.10 -14.51 -6.78
C ARG A 47 -19.15 -13.59 -7.52
N PHE A 48 -19.00 -13.79 -8.84
CA PHE A 48 -18.15 -12.94 -9.66
C PHE A 48 -18.64 -11.50 -9.66
N PHE A 49 -19.91 -11.26 -9.96
CA PHE A 49 -20.48 -9.90 -9.96
C PHE A 49 -20.74 -9.37 -8.55
N GLY A 50 -21.26 -10.20 -7.64
CA GLY A 50 -21.54 -9.80 -6.26
C GLY A 50 -20.27 -9.42 -5.47
N GLY A 51 -19.12 -10.00 -5.80
CA GLY A 51 -17.85 -9.61 -5.20
C GLY A 51 -17.40 -8.19 -5.53
N MET A 52 -17.87 -7.63 -6.64
CA MET A 52 -17.61 -6.24 -7.04
C MET A 52 -18.69 -5.26 -6.56
N ASP A 53 -19.88 -5.75 -6.21
CA ASP A 53 -21.03 -4.94 -5.80
C ASP A 53 -20.98 -4.62 -4.29
N ILE A 54 -19.91 -3.99 -3.87
CA ILE A 54 -19.69 -3.54 -2.49
C ILE A 54 -19.49 -2.03 -2.50
N PHE A 55 -20.36 -1.28 -1.82
CA PHE A 55 -20.38 0.19 -1.84
C PHE A 55 -19.02 0.82 -1.47
N SER A 56 -18.34 0.30 -0.46
CA SER A 56 -17.05 0.83 -0.03
C SER A 56 -15.94 0.71 -1.09
N LEU A 57 -16.04 -0.25 -2.01
CA LEU A 57 -15.09 -0.40 -3.10
C LEU A 57 -15.13 0.77 -4.08
N MET A 58 -16.27 1.48 -4.20
CA MET A 58 -16.39 2.67 -5.04
C MET A 58 -15.45 3.81 -4.62
N ALA A 59 -14.95 3.78 -3.40
CA ALA A 59 -13.93 4.72 -2.94
C ALA A 59 -12.60 4.56 -3.69
N ILE A 60 -12.25 3.34 -4.13
CA ILE A 60 -10.98 3.05 -4.80
C ILE A 60 -10.80 3.86 -6.10
N PRO A 61 -11.71 3.79 -7.10
CA PRO A 61 -11.57 4.59 -8.32
C PRO A 61 -11.51 6.09 -8.03
N LEU A 62 -12.22 6.58 -7.03
CA LEU A 62 -12.26 7.99 -6.69
C LEU A 62 -10.95 8.47 -6.06
N PHE A 63 -10.35 7.70 -5.15
CA PHE A 63 -9.02 8.03 -4.61
C PHE A 63 -7.92 7.91 -5.66
N VAL A 64 -7.97 6.88 -6.52
CA VAL A 64 -7.03 6.75 -7.65
C VAL A 64 -7.15 7.93 -8.60
N LEU A 65 -8.38 8.38 -8.89
CA LEU A 65 -8.62 9.58 -9.71
C LEU A 65 -8.04 10.83 -9.05
N ALA A 66 -8.29 11.02 -7.77
CA ALA A 66 -7.74 12.14 -7.01
C ALA A 66 -6.20 12.18 -7.08
N GLY A 67 -5.54 11.03 -6.87
CA GLY A 67 -4.09 10.89 -6.97
C GLY A 67 -3.55 11.22 -8.37
N ASN A 68 -4.18 10.67 -9.43
CA ASN A 68 -3.79 10.96 -10.81
C ASN A 68 -4.00 12.45 -11.16
N LEU A 69 -5.11 13.05 -10.73
CA LEU A 69 -5.35 14.47 -10.90
C LEU A 69 -4.31 15.34 -10.19
N MET A 70 -3.90 14.99 -8.97
CA MET A 70 -2.84 15.70 -8.25
C MET A 70 -1.50 15.64 -8.98
N ASN A 71 -1.14 14.49 -9.56
CA ASN A 71 0.06 14.34 -10.36
C ASN A 71 0.04 15.24 -11.60
N HIS A 72 -1.09 15.30 -12.31
CA HIS A 72 -1.25 16.14 -13.51
C HIS A 72 -1.50 17.61 -13.23
N SER A 73 -1.83 18.01 -11.99
CA SER A 73 -2.10 19.39 -11.58
C SER A 73 -0.87 20.14 -11.05
N GLY A 74 0.34 19.56 -11.14
CA GLY A 74 1.57 20.20 -10.68
C GLY A 74 1.68 20.33 -9.15
N MET A 75 0.85 19.63 -8.38
CA MET A 75 0.91 19.63 -6.91
C MET A 75 2.15 18.86 -6.40
N THR A 76 2.54 17.77 -7.08
CA THR A 76 3.70 16.95 -6.77
C THR A 76 5.01 17.76 -6.64
N PRO A 77 5.41 18.63 -7.59
CA PRO A 77 6.60 19.47 -7.43
C PRO A 77 6.55 20.44 -6.25
N ARG A 78 5.36 20.85 -5.81
CA ARG A 78 5.20 21.73 -4.64
C ARG A 78 5.43 20.99 -3.34
N LEU A 79 4.94 19.75 -3.21
CA LEU A 79 5.24 18.87 -2.08
C LEU A 79 6.73 18.56 -1.98
N MET A 80 7.39 18.31 -3.14
CA MET A 80 8.84 18.12 -3.19
C MET A 80 9.62 19.36 -2.70
N ARG A 81 9.20 20.57 -3.09
CA ARG A 81 9.81 21.81 -2.60
C ARG A 81 9.64 21.97 -1.09
N LEU A 82 8.47 21.64 -0.56
CA LEU A 82 8.23 21.66 0.88
C LEU A 82 9.13 20.64 1.60
N ALA A 83 9.19 19.40 1.13
CA ALA A 83 10.07 18.37 1.69
C ALA A 83 11.54 18.85 1.70
N ASN A 84 12.00 19.45 0.61
CA ASN A 84 13.36 19.99 0.52
C ASN A 84 13.59 21.16 1.49
N ALA A 85 12.62 22.05 1.65
CA ALA A 85 12.72 23.16 2.61
C ALA A 85 12.76 22.65 4.07
N LEU A 86 12.05 21.56 4.38
CA LEU A 86 12.01 21.03 5.75
C LEU A 86 13.28 20.26 6.13
N VAL A 87 13.79 19.40 5.25
CA VAL A 87 14.84 18.43 5.60
C VAL A 87 16.04 18.41 4.66
N GLY A 88 16.03 19.19 3.58
CA GLY A 88 17.10 19.19 2.58
C GLY A 88 18.44 19.74 3.10
N HIS A 89 18.41 20.54 4.15
CA HIS A 89 19.61 21.14 4.77
C HIS A 89 20.36 20.18 5.70
N PHE A 90 19.81 19.03 6.04
CA PHE A 90 20.50 18.05 6.88
C PHE A 90 21.59 17.31 6.10
N ARG A 91 22.50 16.67 6.83
CA ARG A 91 23.49 15.79 6.24
C ARG A 91 22.81 14.61 5.54
N GLY A 92 23.12 14.41 4.26
CA GLY A 92 22.35 13.46 3.43
C GLY A 92 20.94 13.95 3.13
N GLY A 93 20.77 15.26 2.87
CA GLY A 93 19.47 15.95 2.76
C GLY A 93 18.53 15.34 1.75
N LEU A 94 19.00 15.00 0.52
CA LEU A 94 18.12 14.40 -0.49
C LEU A 94 17.56 13.02 -0.09
N GLY A 95 18.28 12.23 0.72
CA GLY A 95 17.72 11.00 1.27
C GLY A 95 16.58 11.26 2.26
N HIS A 96 16.71 12.29 3.11
CA HIS A 96 15.61 12.72 3.99
C HIS A 96 14.44 13.29 3.19
N VAL A 97 14.72 14.09 2.16
CA VAL A 97 13.70 14.60 1.22
C VAL A 97 12.93 13.46 0.56
N ASN A 98 13.60 12.37 0.18
CA ASN A 98 12.97 11.20 -0.40
C ASN A 98 11.93 10.58 0.55
N VAL A 99 12.30 10.38 1.81
CA VAL A 99 11.39 9.81 2.82
C VAL A 99 10.23 10.75 3.13
N VAL A 100 10.49 12.04 3.35
CA VAL A 100 9.45 13.04 3.66
C VAL A 100 8.51 13.24 2.46
N ALA A 101 9.05 13.21 1.24
CA ALA A 101 8.23 13.22 0.02
C ALA A 101 7.33 11.97 -0.05
N GLY A 102 7.84 10.77 0.31
CA GLY A 102 7.03 9.57 0.45
C GLY A 102 5.86 9.74 1.42
N VAL A 103 6.08 10.39 2.57
CA VAL A 103 5.01 10.72 3.54
C VAL A 103 3.95 11.64 2.92
N PHE A 104 4.37 12.67 2.19
CA PHE A 104 3.43 13.60 1.55
C PHE A 104 2.67 12.96 0.40
N PHE A 105 3.33 12.11 -0.39
CA PHE A 105 2.70 11.40 -1.51
C PHE A 105 1.74 10.32 -1.03
N ALA A 106 2.01 9.70 0.10
CA ALA A 106 1.11 8.76 0.75
C ALA A 106 -0.30 9.36 0.93
N GLY A 107 -0.37 10.58 1.44
CA GLY A 107 -1.64 11.31 1.60
C GLY A 107 -2.38 11.63 0.29
N VAL A 108 -1.80 11.30 -0.87
CA VAL A 108 -2.31 11.65 -2.20
C VAL A 108 -2.70 10.41 -3.00
N ASN A 109 -1.77 9.49 -3.20
CA ASN A 109 -1.89 8.41 -4.17
C ASN A 109 -2.33 7.08 -3.54
N GLY A 110 -1.92 6.81 -2.31
CA GLY A 110 -2.14 5.54 -1.62
C GLY A 110 -1.57 4.31 -2.37
N SER A 111 -0.66 4.52 -3.34
CA SER A 111 -0.09 3.49 -4.22
C SER A 111 1.42 3.49 -4.17
N ALA A 112 2.01 2.42 -3.61
CA ALA A 112 3.45 2.24 -3.55
C ALA A 112 4.11 2.25 -4.93
N ALA A 113 3.50 1.66 -5.94
CA ALA A 113 4.03 1.60 -7.31
C ALA A 113 4.11 2.98 -7.97
N ALA A 114 3.08 3.82 -7.78
CA ALA A 114 3.05 5.19 -8.29
C ALA A 114 4.14 6.04 -7.62
N ASP A 115 4.28 5.94 -6.30
CA ASP A 115 5.29 6.65 -5.53
C ASP A 115 6.70 6.18 -5.88
N ALA A 116 6.92 4.87 -6.01
CA ALA A 116 8.18 4.29 -6.44
C ALA A 116 8.61 4.83 -7.81
N SER A 117 7.69 4.92 -8.77
CA SER A 117 7.97 5.44 -10.10
C SER A 117 8.32 6.93 -10.09
N ALA A 118 7.49 7.75 -9.43
CA ALA A 118 7.65 9.20 -9.37
C ALA A 118 8.95 9.60 -8.66
N LEU A 119 9.17 9.05 -7.45
CA LEU A 119 10.34 9.35 -6.65
C LEU A 119 11.64 8.84 -7.30
N SER A 120 11.63 7.66 -7.92
CA SER A 120 12.82 7.12 -8.60
C SER A 120 13.27 7.99 -9.75
N THR A 121 12.33 8.45 -10.57
CA THR A 121 12.62 9.29 -11.72
C THR A 121 13.26 10.61 -11.31
N LEU A 122 12.80 11.19 -10.21
CA LEU A 122 13.26 12.52 -9.76
C LEU A 122 14.47 12.45 -8.85
N LEU A 123 14.45 11.57 -7.86
CA LEU A 123 15.39 11.62 -6.73
C LEU A 123 16.60 10.70 -6.91
N VAL A 124 16.49 9.54 -7.54
CA VAL A 124 17.66 8.66 -7.69
C VAL A 124 18.79 9.34 -8.47
N PRO A 125 18.56 9.99 -9.63
CA PRO A 125 19.62 10.71 -10.33
C PRO A 125 20.14 11.93 -9.55
N ALA A 126 19.29 12.61 -8.79
CA ALA A 126 19.68 13.77 -7.98
C ALA A 126 20.55 13.34 -6.80
N MET A 127 20.18 12.27 -6.09
CA MET A 127 20.97 11.71 -4.99
C MET A 127 22.33 11.19 -5.46
N GLU A 128 22.40 10.58 -6.64
CA GLU A 128 23.68 10.14 -7.23
C GLU A 128 24.63 11.30 -7.46
N LYS A 129 24.13 12.44 -7.98
CA LYS A 129 24.91 13.67 -8.15
C LYS A 129 25.40 14.26 -6.81
N GLU A 130 24.71 13.98 -5.72
CA GLU A 130 25.11 14.37 -4.36
C GLU A 130 26.08 13.39 -3.67
N GLY A 131 26.45 12.31 -4.37
CA GLY A 131 27.46 11.36 -3.88
C GLY A 131 26.87 10.11 -3.21
N TYR A 132 25.57 9.89 -3.30
CA TYR A 132 24.99 8.62 -2.92
C TYR A 132 25.35 7.52 -3.93
N SER A 133 25.56 6.30 -3.45
CA SER A 133 25.59 5.17 -4.38
C SER A 133 24.20 4.97 -5.00
N ARG A 134 24.14 4.69 -6.30
CA ARG A 134 22.88 4.45 -7.01
C ARG A 134 22.05 3.33 -6.36
N ARG A 135 22.71 2.28 -5.85
CA ARG A 135 22.07 1.18 -5.12
C ARG A 135 21.33 1.65 -3.88
N PHE A 136 22.00 2.47 -3.04
CA PHE A 136 21.38 2.98 -1.83
C PHE A 136 20.24 3.96 -2.13
N ALA A 137 20.46 4.87 -3.10
CA ALA A 137 19.41 5.79 -3.53
C ALA A 137 18.16 5.07 -4.04
N ALA A 138 18.34 4.03 -4.88
CA ALA A 138 17.26 3.20 -5.37
C ALA A 138 16.58 2.41 -4.22
N GLY A 139 17.38 1.80 -3.33
CA GLY A 139 16.85 1.09 -2.16
C GLY A 139 16.04 1.97 -1.22
N LEU A 140 16.55 3.18 -0.91
CA LEU A 140 15.83 4.16 -0.10
C LEU A 140 14.51 4.58 -0.77
N THR A 141 14.53 4.81 -2.08
CA THR A 141 13.33 5.21 -2.82
C THR A 141 12.27 4.11 -2.83
N ALA A 142 12.66 2.86 -3.06
CA ALA A 142 11.76 1.73 -2.96
C ALA A 142 11.24 1.55 -1.51
N GLY A 143 12.10 1.72 -0.51
CA GLY A 143 11.69 1.72 0.90
C GLY A 143 10.70 2.85 1.20
N SER A 144 10.97 4.07 0.76
CA SER A 144 10.09 5.23 1.00
C SER A 144 8.71 5.05 0.37
N SER A 145 8.60 4.35 -0.77
CA SER A 145 7.30 4.09 -1.42
C SER A 145 6.37 3.18 -0.60
N LEU A 146 6.92 2.41 0.37
CA LEU A 146 6.10 1.60 1.28
C LEU A 146 5.21 2.44 2.20
N ILE A 147 5.57 3.71 2.43
CA ILE A 147 4.82 4.62 3.29
C ILE A 147 3.46 4.94 2.66
N GLY A 148 3.39 4.95 1.32
CA GLY A 148 2.20 5.27 0.55
C GLY A 148 0.93 4.52 0.98
N PRO A 149 0.92 3.21 0.95
CA PRO A 149 -0.25 2.41 1.33
C PRO A 149 -0.55 2.37 2.84
N ILE A 150 0.34 2.89 3.70
CA ILE A 150 0.20 2.83 5.17
C ILE A 150 -0.43 4.12 5.71
N ILE A 151 0.02 5.29 5.21
CA ILE A 151 -0.57 6.57 5.57
C ILE A 151 -1.83 6.82 4.73
N PRO A 152 -2.96 7.26 5.34
CA PRO A 152 -4.21 7.47 4.60
C PRO A 152 -4.12 8.54 3.48
N PRO A 153 -4.88 8.34 2.39
CA PRO A 153 -5.78 7.23 2.09
C PRO A 153 -5.06 5.98 1.60
N SER A 154 -5.56 4.80 1.97
CA SER A 154 -4.96 3.52 1.60
C SER A 154 -5.99 2.62 0.91
N ILE A 155 -5.69 2.20 -0.32
CA ILE A 155 -6.51 1.27 -1.08
C ILE A 155 -6.61 -0.08 -0.36
N PHE A 156 -5.53 -0.55 0.24
CA PHE A 156 -5.51 -1.86 0.93
C PHE A 156 -6.35 -1.85 2.21
N MET A 157 -6.36 -0.73 2.94
CA MET A 157 -7.23 -0.59 4.12
C MET A 157 -8.71 -0.56 3.75
N ILE A 158 -9.07 0.06 2.61
CA ILE A 158 -10.44 0.04 2.10
C ILE A 158 -10.85 -1.38 1.69
N LEU A 159 -9.97 -2.10 0.99
CA LEU A 159 -10.19 -3.50 0.61
C LEU A 159 -10.34 -4.39 1.85
N TYR A 160 -9.46 -4.26 2.83
CA TYR A 160 -9.55 -5.01 4.09
C TYR A 160 -10.86 -4.71 4.82
N SER A 161 -11.23 -3.44 4.92
CA SER A 161 -12.51 -3.01 5.50
C SER A 161 -13.71 -3.67 4.82
N SER A 162 -13.70 -3.75 3.48
CA SER A 162 -14.79 -4.36 2.70
C SER A 162 -14.96 -5.86 2.95
N LEU A 163 -13.87 -6.55 3.32
CA LEU A 163 -13.87 -7.99 3.61
C LEU A 163 -14.21 -8.33 5.06
N THR A 164 -13.88 -7.43 5.99
CA THR A 164 -13.98 -7.67 7.45
C THR A 164 -15.03 -6.84 8.14
N ASN A 165 -15.68 -5.91 7.43
CA ASN A 165 -16.59 -4.91 7.98
C ASN A 165 -15.95 -4.04 9.09
N THR A 166 -14.60 -3.88 9.07
CA THR A 166 -13.87 -3.00 9.97
C THR A 166 -14.01 -1.54 9.49
N SER A 167 -14.10 -0.59 10.39
CA SER A 167 -14.22 0.84 10.06
C SER A 167 -13.01 1.34 9.25
N VAL A 168 -13.26 1.95 8.08
CA VAL A 168 -12.22 2.59 7.25
C VAL A 168 -11.57 3.74 8.02
N GLY A 169 -12.36 4.53 8.77
CA GLY A 169 -11.85 5.65 9.55
C GLY A 169 -10.87 5.19 10.63
N GLU A 170 -11.20 4.13 11.36
CA GLU A 170 -10.29 3.55 12.37
C GLU A 170 -9.01 2.99 11.74
N LEU A 171 -9.11 2.30 10.61
CA LEU A 171 -7.95 1.80 9.87
C LEU A 171 -7.05 2.96 9.41
N PHE A 172 -7.64 4.04 8.91
CA PHE A 172 -6.90 5.22 8.50
C PHE A 172 -6.17 5.87 9.67
N LEU A 173 -6.83 6.04 10.82
CA LEU A 173 -6.18 6.54 12.03
C LEU A 173 -5.06 5.61 12.51
N ALA A 174 -5.28 4.31 12.47
CA ALA A 174 -4.30 3.31 12.85
C ALA A 174 -3.03 3.34 12.00
N GLY A 175 -3.11 3.78 10.72
CA GLY A 175 -1.99 3.86 9.79
C GLY A 175 -1.05 5.03 10.02
N VAL A 176 -1.50 6.12 10.69
CA VAL A 176 -0.71 7.36 10.81
C VAL A 176 0.58 7.14 11.60
N ILE A 177 0.49 6.61 12.83
CA ILE A 177 1.66 6.40 13.70
C ILE A 177 2.64 5.39 13.09
N PRO A 178 2.21 4.20 12.62
CA PRO A 178 3.09 3.25 11.96
C PRO A 178 3.78 3.79 10.70
N GLY A 179 3.06 4.55 9.88
CA GLY A 179 3.64 5.19 8.70
C GLY A 179 4.72 6.21 9.05
N LEU A 180 4.49 7.05 10.08
CA LEU A 180 5.49 7.99 10.58
C LEU A 180 6.66 7.28 11.26
N LEU A 181 6.42 6.17 11.97
CA LEU A 181 7.47 5.36 12.58
C LEU A 181 8.37 4.74 11.51
N LEU A 182 7.78 4.21 10.43
CA LEU A 182 8.53 3.68 9.29
C LEU A 182 9.35 4.77 8.61
N ALA A 183 8.78 5.96 8.40
CA ALA A 183 9.49 7.11 7.85
C ALA A 183 10.67 7.51 8.74
N ALA A 184 10.48 7.62 10.06
CA ALA A 184 11.54 7.93 11.01
C ALA A 184 12.66 6.87 10.99
N ALA A 185 12.32 5.59 10.90
CA ALA A 185 13.28 4.50 10.81
C ALA A 185 14.11 4.57 9.50
N PHE A 186 13.49 4.88 8.37
CA PHE A 186 14.20 5.07 7.11
C PHE A 186 15.05 6.35 7.11
N MET A 187 14.58 7.43 7.73
CA MET A 187 15.38 8.65 7.92
C MET A 187 16.62 8.37 8.79
N LEU A 188 16.47 7.57 9.85
CA LEU A 188 17.58 7.15 10.70
C LEU A 188 18.59 6.31 9.92
N LEU A 189 18.13 5.34 9.11
CA LEU A 189 18.99 4.54 8.25
C LEU A 189 19.74 5.42 7.24
N ASN A 190 19.07 6.40 6.62
CA ASN A 190 19.70 7.39 5.75
C ASN A 190 20.74 8.24 6.48
N ALA A 191 20.45 8.71 7.70
CA ALA A 191 21.40 9.49 8.50
C ALA A 191 22.67 8.69 8.82
N VAL A 192 22.50 7.42 9.21
CA VAL A 192 23.65 6.50 9.46
C VAL A 192 24.47 6.29 8.19
N TYR A 193 23.80 6.07 7.05
CA TYR A 193 24.48 5.94 5.75
C TYR A 193 25.24 7.20 5.39
N ALA A 194 24.61 8.36 5.48
CA ALA A 194 25.21 9.66 5.18
C ALA A 194 26.43 9.97 6.07
N TYR A 195 26.36 9.63 7.34
CA TYR A 195 27.49 9.77 8.27
C TYR A 195 28.65 8.86 7.89
N ARG A 196 28.40 7.57 7.64
CA ARG A 196 29.44 6.58 7.34
C ARG A 196 30.13 6.83 5.98
N ASN A 197 29.40 7.39 5.01
CA ASN A 197 29.93 7.66 3.67
C ASN A 197 30.43 9.11 3.49
N GLY A 198 30.48 9.90 4.56
CA GLY A 198 31.04 11.25 4.52
C GLY A 198 30.21 12.25 3.71
N LEU A 199 28.92 11.98 3.47
CA LEU A 199 28.05 12.93 2.77
C LEU A 199 27.93 14.22 3.56
N GLN A 200 28.07 15.37 2.90
CA GLN A 200 28.01 16.69 3.52
C GLN A 200 26.59 17.28 3.38
N ALA A 201 26.27 18.18 4.30
CA ALA A 201 25.12 19.08 4.10
C ALA A 201 25.49 20.08 2.99
N ARG A 202 24.75 20.05 1.89
CA ARG A 202 25.06 20.91 0.72
C ARG A 202 24.31 22.23 0.70
N HIS A 203 23.24 22.32 1.47
CA HIS A 203 22.38 23.49 1.54
C HIS A 203 22.45 24.12 2.92
N ALA A 204 22.49 25.46 2.95
CA ALA A 204 22.31 26.17 4.21
C ALA A 204 20.90 25.92 4.78
N ALA A 205 20.75 26.06 6.09
CA ALA A 205 19.43 26.00 6.68
C ALA A 205 18.55 27.11 6.06
N PRO A 206 17.32 26.76 5.58
CA PRO A 206 16.47 27.73 4.92
C PRO A 206 15.99 28.80 5.90
N ALA A 207 15.81 30.01 5.41
CA ALA A 207 15.17 31.08 6.17
C ALA A 207 13.70 30.72 6.43
N TRP A 208 13.15 31.18 7.55
CA TRP A 208 11.73 30.97 7.86
C TRP A 208 10.78 31.41 6.73
N GLY A 209 11.13 32.47 6.02
CA GLY A 209 10.37 32.95 4.85
C GLY A 209 10.32 31.94 3.71
N GLU A 210 11.39 31.17 3.50
CA GLU A 210 11.45 30.12 2.47
C GLU A 210 10.56 28.93 2.85
N ILE A 211 10.59 28.54 4.13
CA ILE A 211 9.73 27.45 4.63
C ILE A 211 8.25 27.86 4.50
N LEU A 212 7.91 29.08 4.91
CA LEU A 212 6.52 29.60 4.79
C LEU A 212 6.07 29.71 3.32
N ALA A 213 6.95 30.15 2.43
CA ALA A 213 6.66 30.19 0.98
C ALA A 213 6.47 28.78 0.41
N ALA A 214 7.30 27.81 0.80
CA ALA A 214 7.13 26.42 0.38
C ALA A 214 5.83 25.81 0.94
N LEU A 215 5.49 26.09 2.22
CA LEU A 215 4.28 25.62 2.86
C LEU A 215 3.03 26.21 2.18
N SER A 216 3.01 27.55 1.94
CA SER A 216 1.89 28.20 1.25
C SER A 216 1.70 27.66 -0.16
N GLY A 217 2.80 27.37 -0.88
CA GLY A 217 2.75 26.74 -2.20
C GLY A 217 2.22 25.29 -2.18
N ALA A 218 2.48 24.55 -1.12
CA ALA A 218 2.05 23.16 -0.95
C ALA A 218 0.67 23.02 -0.27
N LEU A 219 0.13 24.09 0.30
CA LEU A 219 -1.09 24.06 1.11
C LEU A 219 -2.27 23.41 0.37
N THR A 220 -2.44 23.71 -0.90
CA THR A 220 -3.51 23.12 -1.73
C THR A 220 -3.38 21.59 -1.86
N ALA A 221 -2.15 21.06 -1.87
CA ALA A 221 -1.94 19.62 -1.89
C ALA A 221 -2.13 18.98 -0.50
N LEU A 222 -1.71 19.67 0.58
CA LEU A 222 -1.83 19.20 1.96
C LEU A 222 -3.25 19.21 2.50
N ILE A 223 -4.12 20.07 1.98
CA ILE A 223 -5.54 20.11 2.35
C ILE A 223 -6.25 18.81 1.97
N ALA A 224 -5.86 18.15 0.87
CA ALA A 224 -6.52 16.94 0.41
C ALA A 224 -6.49 15.79 1.44
N PRO A 225 -5.33 15.35 1.97
CA PRO A 225 -5.28 14.33 3.04
C PRO A 225 -6.06 14.74 4.30
N VAL A 226 -6.04 16.04 4.64
CA VAL A 226 -6.77 16.54 5.81
C VAL A 226 -8.28 16.41 5.62
N ILE A 227 -8.81 16.76 4.44
CA ILE A 227 -10.24 16.58 4.12
C ILE A 227 -10.64 15.10 4.22
N ILE A 228 -9.78 14.17 3.74
CA ILE A 228 -10.05 12.74 3.80
C ILE A 228 -10.16 12.29 5.25
N VAL A 229 -9.07 12.46 6.00
CA VAL A 229 -8.96 11.91 7.34
C VAL A 229 -9.99 12.60 8.26
N ALA A 230 -10.02 13.92 8.30
CA ALA A 230 -10.96 14.65 9.15
C ALA A 230 -12.42 14.39 8.77
N GLY A 231 -12.75 14.38 7.45
CA GLY A 231 -14.10 14.14 6.98
C GLY A 231 -14.65 12.77 7.38
N ILE A 232 -13.83 11.73 7.27
CA ILE A 232 -14.22 10.34 7.60
C ILE A 232 -14.24 10.14 9.12
N VAL A 233 -13.22 10.61 9.83
CA VAL A 233 -13.11 10.43 11.30
C VAL A 233 -14.20 11.17 12.05
N LEU A 234 -14.56 12.38 11.61
CA LEU A 234 -15.65 13.14 12.20
C LEU A 234 -17.05 12.64 11.77
N GLY A 235 -17.11 11.59 10.94
CA GLY A 235 -18.38 11.04 10.45
C GLY A 235 -19.15 11.97 9.52
N LEU A 236 -18.51 13.01 8.98
CA LEU A 236 -19.15 13.99 8.10
C LEU A 236 -19.38 13.44 6.69
N VAL A 237 -18.54 12.54 6.24
CA VAL A 237 -18.59 11.91 4.91
C VAL A 237 -18.15 10.44 5.00
N THR A 238 -18.71 9.64 4.12
CA THR A 238 -18.26 8.26 3.88
C THR A 238 -16.93 8.25 3.11
N PRO A 239 -16.16 7.14 3.11
CA PRO A 239 -14.96 7.02 2.29
C PRO A 239 -15.19 7.30 0.80
N THR A 240 -16.33 6.87 0.26
CA THR A 240 -16.70 7.11 -1.15
C THR A 240 -16.94 8.57 -1.42
N GLU A 241 -17.74 9.25 -0.57
CA GLU A 241 -18.01 10.69 -0.69
C GLU A 241 -16.73 11.51 -0.53
N SER A 242 -15.85 11.11 0.41
CA SER A 242 -14.55 11.75 0.59
C SER A 242 -13.67 11.66 -0.66
N GLY A 243 -13.61 10.48 -1.29
CA GLY A 243 -12.90 10.29 -2.56
C GLY A 243 -13.45 11.18 -3.67
N ALA A 244 -14.79 11.29 -3.79
CA ALA A 244 -15.44 12.16 -4.78
C ALA A 244 -15.15 13.64 -4.52
N LEU A 245 -15.26 14.08 -3.27
CA LEU A 245 -14.96 15.46 -2.87
C LEU A 245 -13.54 15.87 -3.20
N ILE A 246 -12.57 14.98 -2.97
CA ILE A 246 -11.17 15.29 -3.26
C ILE A 246 -10.88 15.27 -4.74
N ALA A 247 -11.41 14.31 -5.50
CA ALA A 247 -11.27 14.32 -6.95
C ALA A 247 -11.81 15.62 -7.54
N LEU A 248 -12.97 16.06 -7.07
CA LEU A 248 -13.57 17.35 -7.45
C LEU A 248 -12.70 18.54 -7.02
N TYR A 249 -12.25 18.56 -5.75
CA TYR A 249 -11.38 19.61 -5.22
C TYR A 249 -10.11 19.77 -6.04
N VAL A 250 -9.40 18.67 -6.29
CA VAL A 250 -8.14 18.68 -7.05
C VAL A 250 -8.37 19.13 -8.49
N ALA A 251 -9.45 18.64 -9.13
CA ALA A 251 -9.80 19.06 -10.49
C ALA A 251 -10.07 20.59 -10.55
N LEU A 252 -10.90 21.11 -9.64
CA LEU A 252 -11.22 22.53 -9.59
C LEU A 252 -9.99 23.39 -9.31
N VAL A 253 -9.18 23.05 -8.30
CA VAL A 253 -7.96 23.79 -7.95
C VAL A 253 -6.95 23.74 -9.09
N GLY A 254 -6.76 22.57 -9.71
CA GLY A 254 -5.85 22.40 -10.85
C GLY A 254 -6.26 23.22 -12.06
N MET A 255 -7.57 23.28 -12.37
CA MET A 255 -8.10 24.12 -13.45
C MET A 255 -8.00 25.61 -13.14
N LEU A 256 -8.40 26.06 -11.93
CA LEU A 256 -8.32 27.45 -11.51
C LEU A 256 -6.88 27.98 -11.53
N GLN A 257 -5.92 27.15 -11.15
CA GLN A 257 -4.49 27.47 -11.21
C GLN A 257 -3.89 27.33 -12.62
N ARG A 258 -4.70 26.96 -13.62
CA ARG A 258 -4.28 26.72 -15.01
C ARG A 258 -3.15 25.68 -15.15
N GLN A 259 -3.06 24.75 -14.24
CA GLN A 259 -2.06 23.69 -14.23
C GLN A 259 -2.60 22.36 -14.76
N LEU A 260 -3.91 22.10 -14.58
CA LEU A 260 -4.58 20.94 -15.14
C LEU A 260 -5.20 21.32 -16.50
N SER A 261 -4.67 20.74 -17.56
CA SER A 261 -5.23 20.86 -18.92
C SER A 261 -6.35 19.83 -19.13
N LEU A 262 -7.20 20.04 -20.13
CA LEU A 262 -8.22 19.05 -20.53
C LEU A 262 -7.58 17.72 -20.94
N VAL A 263 -6.39 17.74 -21.55
CA VAL A 263 -5.63 16.55 -21.88
C VAL A 263 -5.15 15.85 -20.61
N GLY A 264 -4.66 16.60 -19.61
CA GLY A 264 -4.28 16.06 -18.31
C GLY A 264 -5.46 15.43 -17.57
N LEU A 265 -6.63 16.06 -17.61
CA LEU A 265 -7.87 15.50 -17.05
C LEU A 265 -8.23 14.16 -17.74
N TRP A 266 -8.20 14.12 -19.06
CA TRP A 266 -8.50 12.92 -19.84
C TRP A 266 -7.49 11.79 -19.54
N ASN A 267 -6.20 12.09 -19.45
CA ASN A 267 -5.17 11.13 -19.08
C ASN A 267 -5.40 10.58 -17.67
N SER A 268 -5.71 11.44 -16.70
CA SER A 268 -6.04 11.04 -15.33
C SER A 268 -7.22 10.05 -15.29
N LEU A 269 -8.29 10.35 -16.03
CA LEU A 269 -9.45 9.46 -16.16
C LEU A 269 -9.06 8.12 -16.79
N ARG A 270 -8.30 8.14 -17.87
CA ARG A 270 -7.86 6.93 -18.58
C ARG A 270 -6.98 6.03 -17.71
N GLU A 271 -6.02 6.61 -16.99
CA GLU A 271 -5.15 5.90 -16.04
C GLU A 271 -5.97 5.30 -14.89
N THR A 272 -6.92 6.08 -14.35
CA THR A 272 -7.83 5.61 -13.29
C THR A 272 -8.65 4.41 -13.75
N VAL A 273 -9.30 4.51 -14.90
CA VAL A 273 -10.10 3.39 -15.45
C VAL A 273 -9.25 2.15 -15.64
N ARG A 274 -8.04 2.30 -16.20
CA ARG A 274 -7.13 1.16 -16.44
C ARG A 274 -6.74 0.46 -15.14
N LEU A 275 -6.31 1.22 -14.13
CA LEU A 275 -5.90 0.66 -12.85
C LEU A 275 -7.08 0.04 -12.12
N THR A 276 -8.20 0.75 -12.05
CA THR A 276 -9.42 0.28 -11.37
C THR A 276 -9.97 -0.98 -12.01
N ALA A 277 -10.03 -1.05 -13.34
CA ALA A 277 -10.49 -2.25 -14.05
C ALA A 277 -9.64 -3.48 -13.69
N SER A 278 -8.32 -3.33 -13.62
CA SER A 278 -7.42 -4.42 -13.20
C SER A 278 -7.72 -4.89 -11.78
N ILE A 279 -7.92 -3.97 -10.84
CA ILE A 279 -8.26 -4.29 -9.44
C ILE A 279 -9.60 -5.03 -9.37
N TYR A 280 -10.64 -4.51 -10.04
CA TYR A 280 -11.99 -5.10 -9.96
C TYR A 280 -12.07 -6.50 -10.58
N VAL A 281 -11.36 -6.77 -11.68
CA VAL A 281 -11.30 -8.12 -12.25
C VAL A 281 -10.66 -9.11 -11.30
N ILE A 282 -9.62 -8.69 -10.55
CA ILE A 282 -8.99 -9.52 -9.53
C ILE A 282 -9.95 -9.76 -8.35
N ILE A 283 -10.66 -8.71 -7.89
CA ILE A 283 -11.66 -8.84 -6.82
C ILE A 283 -12.77 -9.83 -7.22
N ALA A 284 -13.29 -9.72 -8.44
CA ALA A 284 -14.31 -10.61 -8.96
C ALA A 284 -13.85 -12.07 -8.98
N ALA A 285 -12.66 -12.33 -9.54
CA ALA A 285 -12.08 -13.66 -9.58
C ALA A 285 -11.79 -14.22 -8.18
N ALA A 286 -11.20 -13.41 -7.31
CA ALA A 286 -10.91 -13.80 -5.92
C ALA A 286 -12.19 -14.10 -5.12
N SER A 287 -13.28 -13.38 -5.35
CA SER A 287 -14.57 -13.63 -4.69
C SER A 287 -15.10 -15.04 -4.97
N VAL A 288 -14.93 -15.53 -6.20
CA VAL A 288 -15.30 -16.91 -6.56
C VAL A 288 -14.40 -17.92 -5.83
N VAL A 289 -13.08 -17.70 -5.86
CA VAL A 289 -12.12 -18.56 -5.15
C VAL A 289 -12.42 -18.59 -3.64
N ASN A 290 -12.70 -17.43 -3.03
CA ASN A 290 -13.02 -17.33 -1.61
C ASN A 290 -14.28 -18.14 -1.24
N TRP A 291 -15.29 -18.13 -2.09
CA TRP A 291 -16.47 -18.95 -1.87
C TRP A 291 -16.12 -20.45 -1.84
N LEU A 292 -15.27 -20.89 -2.79
CA LEU A 292 -14.80 -22.28 -2.84
C LEU A 292 -13.93 -22.66 -1.65
N LEU A 293 -13.04 -21.76 -1.20
CA LEU A 293 -12.21 -21.98 -0.01
C LEU A 293 -13.05 -22.08 1.26
N ASN A 294 -14.11 -21.26 1.38
CA ASN A 294 -15.07 -21.37 2.46
C ASN A 294 -15.89 -22.66 2.39
N TYR A 295 -16.32 -23.06 1.19
CA TYR A 295 -16.99 -24.34 0.98
C TYR A 295 -16.11 -25.52 1.38
N ALA A 296 -14.81 -25.46 1.09
CA ALA A 296 -13.80 -26.44 1.47
C ALA A 296 -13.38 -26.34 2.96
N GLN A 297 -13.95 -25.39 3.73
CA GLN A 297 -13.62 -25.18 5.16
C GLN A 297 -12.14 -24.89 5.45
N VAL A 298 -11.43 -24.24 4.52
CA VAL A 298 -9.97 -23.99 4.61
C VAL A 298 -9.61 -23.18 5.84
N ALA A 299 -10.43 -22.19 6.24
CA ALA A 299 -10.20 -21.40 7.44
C ALA A 299 -10.23 -22.26 8.73
N SER A 300 -11.10 -23.26 8.78
CA SER A 300 -11.18 -24.19 9.91
C SER A 300 -9.96 -25.13 9.96
N GLU A 301 -9.52 -25.63 8.80
CA GLU A 301 -8.30 -26.44 8.72
C GLU A 301 -7.07 -25.61 9.13
N PHE A 302 -7.00 -24.34 8.70
CA PHE A 302 -5.93 -23.43 9.09
C PHE A 302 -5.93 -23.13 10.61
N ALA A 303 -7.12 -22.96 11.20
CA ALA A 303 -7.27 -22.81 12.66
C ALA A 303 -6.74 -24.03 13.43
N GLN A 304 -7.07 -25.24 12.98
CA GLN A 304 -6.58 -26.48 13.59
C GLN A 304 -5.05 -26.61 13.50
N LEU A 305 -4.44 -26.17 12.41
CA LEU A 305 -2.98 -26.14 12.27
C LEU A 305 -2.31 -25.18 13.27
N LEU A 306 -3.02 -24.15 13.71
CA LEU A 306 -2.50 -23.17 14.67
C LEU A 306 -2.77 -23.56 16.13
N GLU A 307 -3.68 -24.49 16.39
CA GLU A 307 -4.05 -24.94 17.74
C GLU A 307 -2.85 -25.36 18.62
N PRO A 308 -1.81 -26.07 18.10
CA PRO A 308 -0.63 -26.45 18.89
C PRO A 308 0.21 -25.25 19.36
N PHE A 309 0.08 -24.08 18.73
CA PHE A 309 0.82 -22.88 19.10
C PHE A 309 0.14 -22.05 20.20
N GLY A 310 -1.01 -22.53 20.70
CA GLY A 310 -1.75 -21.89 21.78
C GLY A 310 -2.58 -20.68 21.33
N HIS A 311 -3.13 -19.95 22.30
CA HIS A 311 -4.07 -18.84 22.07
C HIS A 311 -3.39 -17.47 22.27
N SER A 312 -2.05 -17.37 22.14
CA SER A 312 -1.36 -16.10 22.26
C SER A 312 -1.62 -15.22 21.01
N PRO A 313 -2.33 -14.09 21.14
CA PRO A 313 -2.60 -13.19 20.00
C PRO A 313 -1.32 -12.79 19.27
N THR A 314 -0.26 -12.49 20.02
CA THR A 314 1.03 -12.06 19.48
C THR A 314 1.69 -13.16 18.65
N LEU A 315 1.72 -14.41 19.15
CA LEU A 315 2.34 -15.53 18.43
C LEU A 315 1.57 -15.84 17.15
N ILE A 316 0.23 -15.89 17.24
CA ILE A 316 -0.63 -16.11 16.08
C ILE A 316 -0.42 -15.01 15.04
N LEU A 317 -0.28 -13.76 15.48
CA LEU A 317 -0.06 -12.64 14.57
C LEU A 317 1.31 -12.74 13.87
N PHE A 318 2.37 -13.21 14.54
CA PHE A 318 3.66 -13.48 13.90
C PHE A 318 3.57 -14.59 12.85
N ILE A 319 2.86 -15.69 13.14
CA ILE A 319 2.67 -16.79 12.19
C ILE A 319 1.88 -16.32 10.98
N ILE A 320 0.77 -15.63 11.21
CA ILE A 320 -0.05 -15.03 10.13
C ILE A 320 0.77 -14.06 9.30
N SER A 321 1.58 -13.20 9.95
CA SER A 321 2.47 -12.27 9.27
C SER A 321 3.48 -13.00 8.38
N ALA A 322 4.06 -14.10 8.84
CA ALA A 322 4.98 -14.89 8.03
C ALA A 322 4.27 -15.49 6.80
N VAL A 323 3.04 -15.99 6.95
CA VAL A 323 2.24 -16.53 5.84
C VAL A 323 1.91 -15.43 4.83
N ILE A 324 1.43 -14.27 5.30
CA ILE A 324 1.10 -13.13 4.42
C ILE A 324 2.35 -12.66 3.67
N PHE A 325 3.50 -12.57 4.37
CA PHE A 325 4.75 -12.12 3.77
C PHE A 325 5.22 -13.07 2.66
N VAL A 326 5.22 -14.38 2.92
CA VAL A 326 5.61 -15.38 1.92
C VAL A 326 4.66 -15.37 0.72
N CYS A 327 3.35 -15.33 0.95
CA CYS A 327 2.37 -15.22 -0.15
C CYS A 327 2.51 -13.90 -0.92
N GLY A 328 2.76 -12.79 -0.21
CA GLY A 328 2.97 -11.47 -0.82
C GLY A 328 4.23 -11.36 -1.67
N MET A 329 5.26 -12.17 -1.39
CA MET A 329 6.44 -12.27 -2.26
C MET A 329 6.14 -12.97 -3.59
N LEU A 330 5.08 -13.78 -3.66
CA LEU A 330 4.74 -14.64 -4.80
C LEU A 330 3.55 -14.12 -5.61
N MET A 331 2.74 -13.25 -5.02
CA MET A 331 1.48 -12.79 -5.60
C MET A 331 1.40 -11.27 -5.56
N GLU A 332 0.53 -10.72 -6.39
CA GLU A 332 0.20 -9.30 -6.36
C GLU A 332 -0.62 -8.96 -5.10
N GLU A 333 -0.45 -7.76 -4.57
CA GLU A 333 -0.92 -7.32 -3.27
C GLU A 333 -2.45 -7.42 -3.07
N VAL A 334 -3.24 -7.04 -4.07
CA VAL A 334 -4.71 -7.11 -3.99
C VAL A 334 -5.18 -8.55 -3.86
N SER A 335 -4.52 -9.46 -4.61
CA SER A 335 -4.85 -10.89 -4.57
C SER A 335 -4.52 -11.53 -3.24
N VAL A 336 -3.35 -11.21 -2.66
CA VAL A 336 -2.97 -11.69 -1.32
C VAL A 336 -4.00 -11.24 -0.30
N LEU A 337 -4.38 -9.96 -0.33
CA LEU A 337 -5.36 -9.40 0.58
C LEU A 337 -6.73 -10.09 0.40
N MET A 338 -7.21 -10.19 -0.84
CA MET A 338 -8.50 -10.79 -1.13
C MET A 338 -8.58 -12.27 -0.75
N LEU A 339 -7.51 -13.04 -0.99
CA LEU A 339 -7.51 -14.49 -0.73
C LEU A 339 -7.24 -14.84 0.73
N LEU A 340 -6.26 -14.17 1.37
CA LEU A 340 -5.84 -14.55 2.71
C LEU A 340 -6.73 -13.94 3.80
N THR A 341 -7.28 -12.73 3.61
CA THR A 341 -8.09 -12.10 4.66
C THR A 341 -9.23 -13.00 5.14
N PRO A 342 -10.07 -13.63 4.29
CA PRO A 342 -11.14 -14.51 4.74
C PRO A 342 -10.66 -15.77 5.46
N ILE A 343 -9.41 -16.17 5.26
CA ILE A 343 -8.82 -17.35 5.91
C ILE A 343 -8.22 -16.97 7.26
N VAL A 344 -7.42 -15.89 7.30
CA VAL A 344 -6.62 -15.55 8.49
C VAL A 344 -7.37 -14.66 9.47
N ALA A 345 -8.30 -13.81 9.00
CA ALA A 345 -9.00 -12.89 9.89
C ALA A 345 -9.87 -13.61 10.93
N PRO A 346 -10.69 -14.62 10.59
CA PRO A 346 -11.46 -15.35 11.61
C PRO A 346 -10.59 -15.98 12.70
N VAL A 347 -9.42 -16.52 12.31
CA VAL A 347 -8.47 -17.16 13.24
C VAL A 347 -7.81 -16.13 14.15
N ALA A 348 -7.36 -15.01 13.61
CA ALA A 348 -6.77 -13.93 14.40
C ALA A 348 -7.77 -13.32 15.39
N LEU A 349 -9.01 -13.06 14.95
CA LEU A 349 -10.09 -12.53 15.78
C LEU A 349 -10.48 -13.50 16.91
N ALA A 350 -10.55 -14.80 16.61
CA ALA A 350 -10.82 -15.84 17.61
C ALA A 350 -9.70 -15.93 18.67
N ALA A 351 -8.46 -15.59 18.30
CA ALA A 351 -7.33 -15.48 19.22
C ALA A 351 -7.31 -14.16 20.02
N GLY A 352 -8.25 -13.25 19.80
CA GLY A 352 -8.35 -11.97 20.51
C GLY A 352 -7.55 -10.83 19.88
N VAL A 353 -7.12 -10.96 18.62
CA VAL A 353 -6.48 -9.84 17.88
C VAL A 353 -7.54 -8.81 17.50
N ASP A 354 -7.26 -7.54 17.75
CA ASP A 354 -8.14 -6.44 17.34
C ASP A 354 -8.21 -6.34 15.80
N PRO A 355 -9.41 -6.21 15.19
CA PRO A 355 -9.58 -6.20 13.73
C PRO A 355 -8.87 -5.03 13.04
N VAL A 356 -8.80 -3.86 13.68
CA VAL A 356 -8.09 -2.68 13.14
C VAL A 356 -6.59 -2.93 13.15
N HIS A 357 -6.08 -3.50 14.24
CA HIS A 357 -4.68 -3.88 14.36
C HIS A 357 -4.27 -4.91 13.32
N LEU A 358 -5.09 -5.97 13.14
CA LEU A 358 -4.86 -7.00 12.13
C LEU A 358 -4.81 -6.40 10.72
N GLY A 359 -5.75 -5.50 10.39
CA GLY A 359 -5.81 -4.85 9.07
C GLY A 359 -4.57 -4.02 8.77
N LEU A 360 -4.04 -3.32 9.76
CA LEU A 360 -2.80 -2.58 9.61
C LEU A 360 -1.58 -3.50 9.45
N ILE A 361 -1.46 -4.54 10.29
CA ILE A 361 -0.38 -5.52 10.19
C ILE A 361 -0.44 -6.22 8.82
N PHE A 362 -1.64 -6.55 8.34
CA PHE A 362 -1.84 -7.12 7.01
C PHE A 362 -1.33 -6.16 5.92
N THR A 363 -1.78 -4.90 5.95
CA THR A 363 -1.37 -3.86 4.99
C THR A 363 0.14 -3.67 4.97
N LEU A 364 0.79 -3.58 6.14
CA LEU A 364 2.24 -3.41 6.23
C LEU A 364 2.98 -4.64 5.68
N ASN A 365 2.51 -5.87 5.96
CA ASN A 365 3.11 -7.09 5.43
C ASN A 365 3.13 -7.13 3.90
N ILE A 366 1.95 -6.94 3.27
CA ILE A 366 1.87 -6.96 1.81
C ILE A 366 2.68 -5.83 1.19
N THR A 367 2.75 -4.69 1.86
CA THR A 367 3.56 -3.56 1.39
C THR A 367 5.05 -3.88 1.43
N ILE A 368 5.56 -4.52 2.50
CA ILE A 368 6.96 -4.97 2.59
C ILE A 368 7.26 -6.00 1.48
N ALA A 369 6.31 -6.88 1.18
CA ALA A 369 6.45 -7.86 0.11
C ALA A 369 6.65 -7.21 -1.28
N LEU A 370 6.09 -5.99 -1.52
CA LEU A 370 6.27 -5.23 -2.77
C LEU A 370 7.72 -4.86 -3.09
N ILE A 371 8.58 -4.80 -2.09
CA ILE A 371 10.02 -4.54 -2.29
C ILE A 371 10.87 -5.79 -2.12
N THR A 372 10.25 -6.94 -1.87
CA THR A 372 10.94 -8.19 -1.57
C THR A 372 10.88 -9.16 -2.74
N PRO A 373 12.01 -9.73 -3.20
CA PRO A 373 12.02 -10.76 -4.24
C PRO A 373 11.23 -12.00 -3.81
N PRO A 374 10.68 -12.80 -4.76
CA PRO A 374 10.95 -12.77 -6.21
C PRO A 374 10.06 -11.82 -7.01
N MET A 375 8.84 -11.43 -6.56
CA MET A 375 7.89 -10.67 -7.41
C MET A 375 7.81 -9.17 -7.09
N GLY A 376 8.50 -8.65 -6.07
CA GLY A 376 8.38 -7.27 -5.58
C GLY A 376 8.19 -6.20 -6.66
N ALA A 377 6.94 -5.78 -6.89
CA ALA A 377 6.59 -4.87 -7.99
C ALA A 377 7.35 -3.53 -7.91
N CYS A 378 7.44 -2.94 -6.73
CA CYS A 378 8.17 -1.69 -6.53
C CYS A 378 9.68 -1.87 -6.74
N LEU A 379 10.24 -3.04 -6.38
CA LEU A 379 11.63 -3.35 -6.63
C LEU A 379 11.96 -3.32 -8.13
N PHE A 380 11.12 -3.96 -8.97
CA PHE A 380 11.31 -3.97 -10.42
C PHE A 380 11.10 -2.60 -11.07
N ILE A 381 10.11 -1.84 -10.61
CA ILE A 381 9.87 -0.46 -11.09
C ILE A 381 11.12 0.40 -10.83
N VAL A 382 11.61 0.40 -9.58
CA VAL A 382 12.77 1.20 -9.21
C VAL A 382 14.05 0.72 -9.92
N ALA A 383 14.28 -0.59 -10.03
CA ALA A 383 15.42 -1.15 -10.75
C ALA A 383 15.43 -0.71 -12.21
N THR A 384 14.29 -0.78 -12.90
CA THR A 384 14.14 -0.40 -14.31
C THR A 384 14.42 1.10 -14.50
N ILE A 385 13.81 1.97 -13.70
CA ILE A 385 13.99 3.43 -13.80
C ILE A 385 15.41 3.82 -13.44
N SER A 386 15.99 3.19 -12.42
CA SER A 386 17.36 3.45 -11.97
C SER A 386 18.42 2.77 -12.81
N ARG A 387 18.05 1.97 -13.82
CA ARG A 387 18.94 1.20 -14.68
C ARG A 387 19.93 0.34 -13.88
N LEU A 388 19.44 -0.29 -12.82
CA LEU A 388 20.19 -1.23 -11.98
C LEU A 388 19.83 -2.67 -12.36
N ASP A 389 20.84 -3.53 -12.34
CA ASP A 389 20.55 -4.98 -12.37
C ASP A 389 19.79 -5.40 -11.11
N ILE A 390 18.95 -6.43 -11.24
CA ILE A 390 18.08 -6.91 -10.15
C ILE A 390 18.90 -7.33 -8.93
N LEU A 391 20.05 -7.98 -9.13
CA LEU A 391 20.94 -8.38 -8.03
C LEU A 391 21.54 -7.17 -7.29
N GLU A 392 21.88 -6.10 -8.03
CA GLU A 392 22.36 -4.86 -7.47
C GLU A 392 21.26 -4.12 -6.69
N MET A 393 20.05 -4.11 -7.24
CA MET A 393 18.87 -3.56 -6.57
C MET A 393 18.58 -4.34 -5.28
N PHE A 394 18.64 -5.67 -5.32
CA PHE A 394 18.44 -6.52 -4.15
C PHE A 394 19.42 -6.21 -3.02
N LYS A 395 20.71 -6.04 -3.34
CA LYS A 395 21.72 -5.62 -2.35
C LYS A 395 21.43 -4.24 -1.77
N GLY A 396 20.83 -3.34 -2.56
CA GLY A 396 20.47 -1.99 -2.11
C GLY A 396 19.26 -1.95 -1.20
N ILE A 397 18.26 -2.81 -1.45
CA ILE A 397 16.97 -2.79 -0.74
C ILE A 397 17.01 -3.53 0.60
N TRP A 398 17.91 -4.50 0.77
CA TRP A 398 17.93 -5.40 1.93
C TRP A 398 17.92 -4.68 3.28
N PRO A 399 18.70 -3.59 3.51
CA PRO A 399 18.63 -2.87 4.78
C PRO A 399 17.25 -2.28 5.07
N PHE A 400 16.53 -1.86 4.05
CA PHE A 400 15.19 -1.27 4.16
C PHE A 400 14.14 -2.34 4.48
N ILE A 401 14.26 -3.54 3.90
CA ILE A 401 13.43 -4.70 4.23
C ILE A 401 13.60 -5.05 5.72
N LEU A 402 14.83 -5.16 6.20
CA LEU A 402 15.12 -5.49 7.61
C LEU A 402 14.54 -4.44 8.56
N VAL A 403 14.69 -3.16 8.25
CA VAL A 403 14.13 -2.07 9.05
C VAL A 403 12.60 -2.14 9.05
N ALA A 404 11.97 -2.38 7.89
CA ALA A 404 10.52 -2.49 7.78
C ALA A 404 9.98 -3.72 8.56
N LEU A 405 10.65 -4.87 8.48
CA LEU A 405 10.33 -6.07 9.28
C LEU A 405 10.54 -5.80 10.78
N GLY A 406 11.55 -5.01 11.15
CA GLY A 406 11.76 -4.56 12.54
C GLY A 406 10.61 -3.71 13.04
N VAL A 407 10.13 -2.76 12.22
CA VAL A 407 8.95 -1.93 12.54
C VAL A 407 7.70 -2.80 12.64
N LEU A 408 7.49 -3.74 11.70
CA LEU A 408 6.38 -4.68 11.74
C LEU A 408 6.38 -5.49 13.04
N SER A 409 7.54 -6.04 13.41
CA SER A 409 7.69 -6.82 14.66
C SER A 409 7.40 -5.96 15.90
N LEU A 410 7.85 -4.70 15.89
CA LEU A 410 7.57 -3.75 16.97
C LEU A 410 6.06 -3.50 17.10
N LEU A 411 5.34 -3.34 15.98
CA LEU A 411 3.90 -3.12 15.99
C LEU A 411 3.14 -4.34 16.47
N ILE A 412 3.57 -5.56 16.12
CA ILE A 412 2.98 -6.81 16.61
C ILE A 412 3.16 -6.93 18.14
N LEU A 413 4.34 -6.56 18.65
CA LEU A 413 4.64 -6.63 20.09
C LEU A 413 3.92 -5.53 20.90
N PHE A 414 3.67 -4.38 20.28
CA PHE A 414 3.06 -3.21 20.92
C PHE A 414 1.82 -2.72 20.16
N PRO A 415 0.66 -3.42 20.27
CA PRO A 415 -0.59 -3.04 19.60
C PRO A 415 -1.06 -1.62 19.91
N SER A 416 -0.63 -1.06 21.05
CA SER A 416 -0.94 0.32 21.43
C SER A 416 -0.44 1.35 20.40
N LEU A 417 0.65 1.08 19.68
CA LEU A 417 1.17 1.97 18.64
C LEU A 417 0.22 2.11 17.44
N THR A 418 -0.61 1.12 17.20
CA THR A 418 -1.61 1.13 16.13
C THR A 418 -2.97 1.60 16.63
N LEU A 419 -3.35 1.22 17.85
CA LEU A 419 -4.69 1.43 18.40
C LEU A 419 -4.81 2.71 19.22
N TRP A 420 -3.70 3.40 19.54
CA TRP A 420 -3.74 4.59 20.39
C TRP A 420 -4.56 5.71 19.76
N LEU A 421 -4.30 6.04 18.49
CA LEU A 421 -4.98 7.13 17.81
C LEU A 421 -6.47 6.83 17.53
N PRO A 422 -6.86 5.63 17.03
CA PRO A 422 -8.28 5.25 16.93
C PRO A 422 -9.03 5.34 18.27
N ARG A 423 -8.43 4.86 19.38
CA ARG A 423 -9.05 4.87 20.71
C ARG A 423 -9.13 6.25 21.34
N LEU A 424 -8.29 7.19 20.91
CA LEU A 424 -8.31 8.57 21.42
C LEU A 424 -9.44 9.39 20.80
N LEU A 425 -9.83 9.08 19.57
CA LEU A 425 -10.78 9.87 18.78
C LEU A 425 -12.18 9.23 18.67
N ASN A 426 -12.35 7.98 19.14
CA ASN A 426 -13.62 7.30 19.38
C ASN A 426 -13.92 7.27 20.89
#